data_848057def65ae80987400e8faa313ecf
#
_entry.id   848057def65ae80987400e8faa313ecf
#
_cell.length_a   1.000
_cell.length_b   1.000
_cell.length_c   1.000
_cell.angle_alpha   90.00
_cell.angle_beta   90.00
_cell.angle_gamma   90.00
#
_symmetry.space_group_name_H-M   'P 1'
#
loop_
_entity.id
_entity.type
_entity.pdbx_description
1 polymer ?
#
loop_
_entity_poly.entity_id
_entity_poly.type
_entity_poly.pdbx_seq_one_letter_code
_entity_poly.pdbx_strand_id
1 'polypeptide(L)'
;RTNYRVTADYRNARGIDLRSDRREYGARANINHTTKDGLFTFSANITPRVIDRNKSANVYSNAIKNNPTMPIYDSESANGYYRFPSGTEGSNIVEQLNEEENGTEIKLLEWNATAAVNLLPLFNPKNPDMVLKSQVTISQYQVDKFNGWFTPSTYGSNVNDGVTGKASRDFDKSTTNNLEWVTNFSTRIKNHQIRAMVGYSYN
;
A
#
# COMPACT_ATOMS: atom_id res chain seq x y z
N ARG A 1 31.55 -10.91 4.61
CA ARG A 1 30.60 -11.75 3.86
C ARG A 1 29.43 -10.90 3.41
N THR A 2 29.02 -11.04 2.12
CA THR A 2 27.88 -10.31 1.56
C THR A 2 26.84 -11.30 1.06
N ASN A 3 25.58 -11.07 1.40
CA ASN A 3 24.44 -11.80 0.88
C ASN A 3 23.45 -10.78 0.31
N TYR A 4 22.83 -11.11 -0.80
CA TYR A 4 21.76 -10.30 -1.39
C TYR A 4 20.65 -11.20 -1.89
N ARG A 5 19.44 -10.63 -1.93
CA ARG A 5 18.27 -11.27 -2.49
C ARG A 5 17.42 -10.21 -3.19
N VAL A 6 17.00 -10.52 -4.42
CA VAL A 6 16.05 -9.70 -5.18
C VAL A 6 14.88 -10.59 -5.57
N THR A 7 13.68 -10.11 -5.37
CA THR A 7 12.44 -10.78 -5.77
C THR A 7 11.52 -9.77 -6.43
N ALA A 8 10.72 -10.23 -7.39
CA ALA A 8 9.63 -9.47 -7.99
C ALA A 8 8.36 -10.31 -7.93
N ASP A 9 7.23 -9.65 -7.76
CA ASP A 9 5.92 -10.26 -7.73
C ASP A 9 4.93 -9.47 -8.59
N TYR A 10 4.02 -10.21 -9.21
CA TYR A 10 2.90 -9.68 -9.95
C TYR A 10 1.62 -10.39 -9.53
N ARG A 11 0.58 -9.62 -9.29
CA ARG A 11 -0.74 -10.14 -8.99
C ARG A 11 -1.78 -9.43 -9.85
N ASN A 12 -2.68 -10.22 -10.46
CA ASN A 12 -3.86 -9.73 -11.13
C ASN A 12 -5.08 -10.44 -10.54
N ALA A 13 -6.05 -9.66 -10.10
CA ALA A 13 -7.30 -10.17 -9.54
C ALA A 13 -8.47 -9.42 -10.16
N ARG A 14 -9.53 -10.15 -10.51
CA ARG A 14 -10.80 -9.60 -10.96
C ARG A 14 -11.87 -9.89 -9.93
N GLY A 15 -12.67 -8.88 -9.61
CA GLY A 15 -13.85 -9.05 -8.79
C GLY A 15 -15.00 -9.71 -9.57
N ILE A 16 -16.08 -9.97 -8.88
CA ILE A 16 -17.33 -10.49 -9.47
C ILE A 16 -18.13 -9.39 -10.16
N ASP A 17 -17.93 -8.13 -9.77
CA ASP A 17 -18.60 -6.98 -10.34
C ASP A 17 -17.94 -6.54 -11.64
N LEU A 18 -18.71 -5.95 -12.53
CA LEU A 18 -18.17 -5.30 -13.73
C LEU A 18 -17.20 -4.18 -13.34
N ARG A 19 -16.08 -4.07 -14.07
CA ARG A 19 -15.02 -3.06 -13.85
C ARG A 19 -14.37 -3.11 -12.46
N SER A 20 -14.42 -4.25 -11.78
CA SER A 20 -13.71 -4.47 -10.53
C SER A 20 -12.47 -5.31 -10.79
N ASP A 21 -11.31 -4.66 -10.83
CA ASP A 21 -10.03 -5.33 -11.01
C ASP A 21 -8.93 -4.69 -10.16
N ARG A 22 -7.88 -5.47 -9.92
CA ARG A 22 -6.70 -5.04 -9.17
C ARG A 22 -5.45 -5.67 -9.77
N ARG A 23 -4.48 -4.85 -10.11
CA ARG A 23 -3.15 -5.26 -10.56
C ARG A 23 -2.13 -4.75 -9.55
N GLU A 24 -1.23 -5.61 -9.16
CA GLU A 24 -0.15 -5.28 -8.25
C GLU A 24 1.18 -5.67 -8.86
N TYR A 25 2.14 -4.78 -8.78
CA TYR A 25 3.52 -4.98 -9.16
C TYR A 25 4.37 -4.70 -7.95
N GLY A 26 5.15 -5.67 -7.51
CA GLY A 26 6.02 -5.56 -6.36
C GLY A 26 7.45 -5.98 -6.69
N ALA A 27 8.40 -5.36 -6.01
CA ALA A 27 9.77 -5.83 -5.98
C ALA A 27 10.29 -5.72 -4.55
N ARG A 28 11.27 -6.55 -4.20
CA ARG A 28 12.00 -6.46 -2.95
C ARG A 28 13.46 -6.74 -3.20
N ALA A 29 14.32 -5.89 -2.69
CA ALA A 29 15.75 -6.11 -2.66
C ALA A 29 16.25 -6.04 -1.22
N ASN A 30 17.05 -7.02 -0.82
CA ASN A 30 17.70 -7.09 0.48
C ASN A 30 19.19 -7.27 0.27
N ILE A 31 20.00 -6.56 1.06
CA ILE A 31 21.44 -6.74 1.12
C ILE A 31 21.88 -6.82 2.57
N ASN A 32 22.77 -7.76 2.87
CA ASN A 32 23.41 -7.88 4.17
C ASN A 32 24.91 -8.04 3.96
N HIS A 33 25.68 -7.23 4.63
CA HIS A 33 27.13 -7.27 4.59
C HIS A 33 27.70 -7.32 6.01
N THR A 34 28.59 -8.27 6.27
CA THR A 34 29.35 -8.32 7.52
C THR A 34 30.83 -8.30 7.16
N THR A 35 31.60 -7.44 7.80
CA THR A 35 33.06 -7.36 7.64
C THR A 35 33.73 -8.68 8.03
N LYS A 36 34.96 -8.93 7.54
CA LYS A 36 35.67 -10.20 7.79
C LYS A 36 35.95 -10.43 9.27
N ASP A 37 36.22 -9.35 10.01
CA ASP A 37 36.45 -9.34 11.46
C ASP A 37 35.16 -9.42 12.29
N GLY A 38 34.00 -9.37 11.64
CA GLY A 38 32.70 -9.35 12.32
C GLY A 38 32.37 -8.06 13.09
N LEU A 39 33.20 -7.02 12.92
CA LEU A 39 33.06 -5.77 13.66
C LEU A 39 31.84 -5.00 13.20
N PHE A 40 31.64 -4.88 11.89
CA PHE A 40 30.51 -4.13 11.32
C PHE A 40 29.58 -5.07 10.57
N THR A 41 28.26 -4.82 10.75
CA THR A 41 27.20 -5.41 9.94
C THR A 41 26.34 -4.29 9.38
N PHE A 42 26.09 -4.36 8.09
CA PHE A 42 25.23 -3.45 7.38
C PHE A 42 24.11 -4.23 6.70
N SER A 43 22.88 -3.80 6.85
CA SER A 43 21.74 -4.36 6.13
C SER A 43 20.86 -3.26 5.55
N ALA A 44 20.33 -3.49 4.35
CA ALA A 44 19.35 -2.60 3.75
C ALA A 44 18.27 -3.43 3.05
N ASN A 45 17.05 -2.93 3.11
CA ASN A 45 15.88 -3.48 2.44
C ASN A 45 15.16 -2.36 1.72
N ILE A 46 14.64 -2.64 0.52
CA ILE A 46 13.76 -1.75 -0.21
C ILE A 46 12.63 -2.56 -0.84
N THR A 47 11.42 -2.09 -0.71
CA THR A 47 10.20 -2.76 -1.19
C THR A 47 9.27 -1.74 -1.86
N PRO A 48 9.49 -1.41 -3.13
CA PRO A 48 8.53 -0.65 -3.92
C PRO A 48 7.36 -1.53 -4.33
N ARG A 49 6.16 -0.94 -4.38
CA ARG A 49 4.94 -1.59 -4.88
C ARG A 49 4.03 -0.58 -5.55
N VAL A 50 3.45 -0.95 -6.67
CA VAL A 50 2.41 -0.19 -7.37
C VAL A 50 1.16 -1.05 -7.43
N ILE A 51 0.03 -0.46 -7.08
CA ILE A 51 -1.28 -1.10 -7.07
C ILE A 51 -2.22 -0.23 -7.90
N ASP A 52 -2.67 -0.76 -9.02
CA ASP A 52 -3.73 -0.19 -9.83
C ASP A 52 -5.03 -0.92 -9.51
N ARG A 53 -6.07 -0.18 -9.18
CA ARG A 53 -7.36 -0.74 -8.83
C ARG A 53 -8.48 0.05 -9.47
N ASN A 54 -9.29 -0.64 -10.26
CA ASN A 54 -10.61 -0.17 -10.65
C ASN A 54 -11.64 -0.67 -9.65
N LYS A 55 -12.50 0.20 -9.21
CA LYS A 55 -13.62 -0.14 -8.35
C LYS A 55 -14.90 -0.07 -9.15
N SER A 56 -15.73 -1.07 -9.02
CA SER A 56 -17.12 -0.98 -9.43
C SER A 56 -17.85 0.12 -8.65
N ALA A 57 -18.80 0.77 -9.26
CA ALA A 57 -19.74 1.63 -8.56
C ALA A 57 -20.45 0.85 -7.45
N ASN A 58 -20.73 1.51 -6.34
CA ASN A 58 -21.46 0.87 -5.24
C ASN A 58 -22.97 0.79 -5.55
N VAL A 59 -23.35 -0.27 -6.25
CA VAL A 59 -24.71 -0.45 -6.76
C VAL A 59 -25.61 -1.32 -5.89
N TYR A 60 -25.08 -1.99 -4.87
CA TYR A 60 -25.84 -3.00 -4.11
C TYR A 60 -27.09 -2.43 -3.44
N SER A 61 -26.99 -1.26 -2.82
CA SER A 61 -28.16 -0.64 -2.19
C SER A 61 -29.23 -0.23 -3.20
N ASN A 62 -28.81 0.21 -4.38
CA ASN A 62 -29.71 0.55 -5.48
C ASN A 62 -30.33 -0.69 -6.11
N ALA A 63 -29.55 -1.79 -6.21
CA ALA A 63 -30.03 -3.05 -6.74
C ALA A 63 -31.22 -3.60 -5.94
N ILE A 64 -31.19 -3.47 -4.63
CA ILE A 64 -32.25 -3.93 -3.74
C ILE A 64 -33.52 -3.04 -3.85
N LYS A 65 -33.33 -1.75 -4.11
CA LYS A 65 -34.41 -0.75 -4.17
C LYS A 65 -35.04 -0.66 -5.55
N ASN A 66 -34.37 -1.08 -6.60
CA ASN A 66 -34.83 -0.96 -7.96
C ASN A 66 -36.10 -1.79 -8.18
N ASN A 67 -37.08 -1.15 -8.83
CA ASN A 67 -38.28 -1.83 -9.31
C ASN A 67 -37.88 -2.76 -10.48
N PRO A 68 -38.07 -4.08 -10.39
CA PRO A 68 -37.67 -5.05 -11.42
C PRO A 68 -38.45 -4.88 -12.75
N THR A 69 -39.51 -4.10 -12.78
CA THR A 69 -40.30 -3.82 -14.00
C THR A 69 -39.72 -2.65 -14.83
N MET A 70 -38.74 -1.90 -14.28
CA MET A 70 -38.09 -0.82 -15.02
C MET A 70 -37.15 -1.38 -16.09
N PRO A 71 -37.20 -0.89 -17.33
CA PRO A 71 -36.32 -1.29 -18.39
C PRO A 71 -34.84 -0.92 -18.05
N ILE A 72 -33.91 -1.68 -18.62
CA ILE A 72 -32.48 -1.35 -18.50
C ILE A 72 -32.05 -0.47 -19.69
N TYR A 73 -32.57 -0.76 -20.86
CA TYR A 73 -32.18 -0.12 -22.11
C TYR A 73 -33.28 0.70 -22.71
N ASP A 74 -32.87 1.78 -23.40
CA ASP A 74 -33.75 2.67 -24.15
C ASP A 74 -33.00 3.16 -25.40
N SER A 75 -33.49 2.78 -26.57
CA SER A 75 -32.89 3.13 -27.85
C SER A 75 -32.98 4.62 -28.21
N GLU A 76 -33.87 5.35 -27.56
CA GLU A 76 -34.06 6.80 -27.78
C GLU A 76 -33.12 7.64 -26.90
N SER A 77 -32.52 7.05 -25.86
CA SER A 77 -31.56 7.75 -25.00
C SER A 77 -30.19 7.84 -25.65
N ALA A 78 -29.43 8.92 -25.37
CA ALA A 78 -28.14 9.21 -25.97
C ALA A 78 -27.07 8.12 -25.73
N ASN A 79 -27.15 7.39 -24.61
CA ASN A 79 -26.22 6.33 -24.24
C ASN A 79 -26.85 4.93 -24.26
N GLY A 80 -28.10 4.81 -24.73
CA GLY A 80 -28.81 3.53 -24.84
C GLY A 80 -29.38 2.97 -23.54
N TYR A 81 -29.27 3.71 -22.41
CA TYR A 81 -29.80 3.28 -21.13
C TYR A 81 -31.09 4.00 -20.77
N TYR A 82 -32.04 3.27 -20.19
CA TYR A 82 -33.30 3.82 -19.73
C TYR A 82 -33.09 4.77 -18.56
N ARG A 83 -33.67 5.96 -18.64
CA ARG A 83 -33.62 6.99 -17.61
C ARG A 83 -34.80 6.86 -16.66
N PHE A 84 -34.48 6.69 -15.40
CA PHE A 84 -35.50 6.65 -14.37
C PHE A 84 -36.12 8.04 -14.22
N PRO A 85 -37.45 8.13 -14.16
CA PRO A 85 -38.16 9.40 -13.95
C PRO A 85 -37.69 10.07 -12.65
N SER A 86 -37.67 11.41 -12.66
CA SER A 86 -37.36 12.19 -11.46
C SER A 86 -38.31 11.84 -10.32
N GLY A 87 -37.79 11.64 -9.12
CA GLY A 87 -38.52 11.21 -7.94
C GLY A 87 -38.75 9.70 -7.81
N THR A 88 -38.28 8.90 -8.76
CA THR A 88 -38.28 7.44 -8.62
C THR A 88 -37.11 7.01 -7.73
N GLU A 89 -37.36 6.09 -6.77
CA GLU A 89 -36.27 5.45 -6.03
C GLU A 89 -35.44 4.52 -6.94
N GLY A 90 -34.13 4.55 -6.75
CA GLY A 90 -33.22 3.73 -7.52
C GLY A 90 -32.57 4.47 -8.70
N SER A 91 -31.76 3.73 -9.45
CA SER A 91 -31.03 4.21 -10.64
C SER A 91 -30.78 3.04 -11.59
N ASN A 92 -30.46 3.33 -12.84
CA ASN A 92 -30.07 2.29 -13.78
C ASN A 92 -28.68 1.76 -13.41
N ILE A 93 -28.66 0.61 -12.75
CA ILE A 93 -27.44 -0.03 -12.23
C ILE A 93 -26.49 -0.44 -13.35
N VAL A 94 -27.04 -0.89 -14.48
CA VAL A 94 -26.22 -1.33 -15.61
C VAL A 94 -25.52 -0.13 -16.27
N GLU A 95 -26.21 1.00 -16.37
CA GLU A 95 -25.60 2.27 -16.79
C GLU A 95 -24.49 2.67 -15.83
N GLN A 96 -24.77 2.66 -14.52
CA GLN A 96 -23.81 3.04 -13.49
C GLN A 96 -22.54 2.17 -13.54
N LEU A 97 -22.70 0.86 -13.67
CA LEU A 97 -21.58 -0.08 -13.76
C LEU A 97 -20.76 0.09 -15.04
N ASN A 98 -21.35 0.56 -16.13
CA ASN A 98 -20.68 0.69 -17.43
C ASN A 98 -20.10 2.09 -17.69
N GLU A 99 -20.75 3.14 -17.19
CA GLU A 99 -20.42 4.53 -17.49
C GLU A 99 -19.59 5.21 -16.40
N GLU A 100 -19.74 4.80 -15.14
CA GLU A 100 -18.96 5.36 -14.05
C GLU A 100 -17.55 4.76 -14.00
N GLU A 101 -16.53 5.61 -14.06
CA GLU A 101 -15.14 5.22 -13.91
C GLU A 101 -14.63 5.58 -12.53
N ASN A 102 -14.01 4.62 -11.85
CA ASN A 102 -13.55 4.77 -10.46
C ASN A 102 -12.21 4.06 -10.30
N GLY A 103 -11.13 4.81 -10.48
CA GLY A 103 -9.77 4.30 -10.46
C GLY A 103 -9.01 4.75 -9.21
N THR A 104 -8.13 3.89 -8.71
CA THR A 104 -7.18 4.22 -7.65
C THR A 104 -5.82 3.65 -7.98
N GLU A 105 -4.80 4.50 -8.06
CA GLU A 105 -3.40 4.10 -8.12
C GLU A 105 -2.77 4.34 -6.74
N ILE A 106 -2.07 3.34 -6.20
CA ILE A 106 -1.36 3.43 -4.93
C ILE A 106 0.10 3.06 -5.19
N LYS A 107 1.02 3.98 -4.88
CA LYS A 107 2.45 3.74 -4.87
C LYS A 107 2.93 3.64 -3.44
N LEU A 108 3.53 2.51 -3.12
CA LEU A 108 4.09 2.20 -1.82
C LEU A 108 5.61 2.12 -1.95
N LEU A 109 6.31 2.77 -1.07
CA LEU A 109 7.75 2.62 -0.93
C LEU A 109 8.07 2.41 0.54
N GLU A 110 8.61 1.23 0.84
CA GLU A 110 9.16 0.91 2.15
C GLU A 110 10.64 0.63 2.01
N TRP A 111 11.45 1.28 2.82
CA TRP A 111 12.86 0.94 2.92
C TRP A 111 13.37 1.10 4.34
N ASN A 112 14.38 0.31 4.68
CA ASN A 112 15.13 0.47 5.90
C ASN A 112 16.61 0.19 5.66
N ALA A 113 17.45 0.82 6.45
CA ALA A 113 18.88 0.59 6.49
C ALA A 113 19.33 0.50 7.96
N THR A 114 20.09 -0.53 8.27
CA THR A 114 20.64 -0.76 9.61
C THR A 114 22.15 -0.88 9.53
N ALA A 115 22.84 -0.11 10.35
CA ALA A 115 24.24 -0.26 10.60
C ALA A 115 24.45 -0.72 12.04
N ALA A 116 25.22 -1.78 12.24
CA ALA A 116 25.50 -2.31 13.55
C ALA A 116 27.02 -2.52 13.73
N VAL A 117 27.49 -2.21 14.91
CA VAL A 117 28.88 -2.40 15.34
C VAL A 117 28.93 -3.33 16.54
N ASN A 118 29.82 -4.32 16.47
CA ASN A 118 30.17 -5.13 17.64
C ASN A 118 31.32 -4.45 18.35
N LEU A 119 31.05 -3.87 19.51
CA LEU A 119 32.04 -3.08 20.26
C LEU A 119 33.03 -3.93 21.05
N LEU A 120 32.75 -5.22 21.23
CA LEU A 120 33.63 -6.09 22.04
C LEU A 120 35.06 -6.22 21.54
N PRO A 121 35.33 -6.41 20.23
CA PRO A 121 36.70 -6.52 19.76
C PRO A 121 37.54 -5.29 20.08
N LEU A 122 36.91 -4.12 20.28
CA LEU A 122 37.61 -2.88 20.64
C LEU A 122 38.10 -2.88 22.12
N PHE A 123 37.48 -3.66 23.00
CA PHE A 123 37.78 -3.71 24.42
C PHE A 123 38.55 -4.94 24.83
N ASN A 124 38.86 -5.86 23.86
CA ASN A 124 39.61 -7.11 24.06
C ASN A 124 39.16 -7.90 25.30
N PRO A 125 37.87 -8.25 25.43
CA PRO A 125 37.35 -8.90 26.58
C PRO A 125 37.92 -10.33 26.71
N LYS A 126 38.31 -10.72 27.93
CA LYS A 126 38.71 -12.09 28.25
C LYS A 126 37.54 -13.10 28.27
N ASN A 127 36.31 -12.61 28.31
CA ASN A 127 35.12 -13.45 28.39
C ASN A 127 34.50 -13.64 26.98
N PRO A 128 34.56 -14.84 26.39
CA PRO A 128 34.06 -15.15 25.05
C PRO A 128 32.50 -15.08 24.99
N ASP A 129 31.83 -15.19 26.12
CA ASP A 129 30.37 -15.16 26.20
C ASP A 129 29.78 -13.73 26.32
N MET A 130 30.65 -12.73 26.26
CA MET A 130 30.24 -11.34 26.31
C MET A 130 29.85 -10.84 24.91
N VAL A 131 28.76 -10.10 24.78
CA VAL A 131 28.33 -9.40 23.56
C VAL A 131 27.99 -7.97 23.90
N LEU A 132 28.56 -7.03 23.15
CA LEU A 132 28.18 -5.61 23.21
C LEU A 132 27.98 -5.12 21.77
N LYS A 133 26.74 -4.98 21.37
CA LYS A 133 26.36 -4.60 20.00
C LYS A 133 25.51 -3.34 20.04
N SER A 134 25.94 -2.33 19.28
CA SER A 134 25.16 -1.12 19.04
C SER A 134 24.69 -1.07 17.59
N GLN A 135 23.45 -0.66 17.35
CA GLN A 135 22.90 -0.55 16.00
C GLN A 135 22.04 0.70 15.86
N VAL A 136 22.07 1.27 14.67
CA VAL A 136 21.19 2.35 14.23
C VAL A 136 20.41 1.86 13.04
N THR A 137 19.09 2.06 13.07
CA THR A 137 18.18 1.76 11.97
C THR A 137 17.45 3.03 11.56
N ILE A 138 17.45 3.30 10.27
CA ILE A 138 16.65 4.35 9.65
C ILE A 138 15.66 3.65 8.74
N SER A 139 14.39 4.06 8.79
CA SER A 139 13.36 3.52 7.91
C SER A 139 12.38 4.59 7.45
N GLN A 140 11.83 4.37 6.27
CA GLN A 140 10.78 5.21 5.71
C GLN A 140 9.69 4.32 5.11
N TYR A 141 8.45 4.70 5.37
CA TYR A 141 7.26 4.18 4.73
C TYR A 141 6.52 5.33 4.06
N GLN A 142 6.37 5.26 2.74
CA GLN A 142 5.68 6.27 1.94
C GLN A 142 4.53 5.63 1.19
N VAL A 143 3.39 6.30 1.21
CA VAL A 143 2.18 5.97 0.45
C VAL A 143 1.76 7.18 -0.34
N ASP A 144 1.75 7.07 -1.65
CA ASP A 144 1.17 8.04 -2.57
C ASP A 144 -0.08 7.40 -3.18
N LYS A 145 -1.25 8.02 -2.98
CA LYS A 145 -2.52 7.49 -3.44
C LYS A 145 -3.23 8.51 -4.32
N PHE A 146 -3.54 8.09 -5.52
CA PHE A 146 -4.31 8.85 -6.51
C PHE A 146 -5.67 8.21 -6.66
N ASN A 147 -6.73 8.95 -6.43
CA ASN A 147 -8.08 8.53 -6.75
C ASN A 147 -8.60 9.35 -7.93
N GLY A 148 -9.26 8.69 -8.86
CA GLY A 148 -9.95 9.33 -9.98
C GLY A 148 -11.38 8.82 -10.07
N TRP A 149 -12.31 9.71 -10.30
CA TRP A 149 -13.70 9.39 -10.56
C TRP A 149 -14.20 10.22 -11.74
N PHE A 150 -14.98 9.60 -12.63
CA PHE A 150 -15.51 10.25 -13.80
C PHE A 150 -16.86 9.68 -14.20
N THR A 151 -17.78 10.57 -14.61
CA THR A 151 -19.02 10.22 -15.31
C THR A 151 -19.18 11.10 -16.55
N PRO A 152 -19.53 10.52 -17.71
CA PRO A 152 -19.70 11.26 -18.97
C PRO A 152 -20.94 12.17 -18.95
N SER A 153 -21.04 13.06 -19.93
CA SER A 153 -22.20 13.95 -20.12
C SER A 153 -23.49 13.20 -20.41
N THR A 154 -23.38 12.02 -20.98
CA THR A 154 -24.52 11.14 -21.32
C THR A 154 -25.06 10.35 -20.13
N TYR A 155 -24.34 10.31 -19.00
CA TYR A 155 -24.76 9.61 -17.80
C TYR A 155 -26.08 10.18 -17.26
N GLY A 156 -27.05 9.35 -16.92
CA GLY A 156 -28.41 9.73 -16.63
C GLY A 156 -28.57 10.83 -15.61
N SER A 157 -27.81 10.80 -14.49
CA SER A 157 -27.87 11.87 -13.50
C SER A 157 -27.30 13.18 -14.02
N ASN A 158 -26.25 13.16 -14.85
CA ASN A 158 -25.68 14.37 -15.44
C ASN A 158 -26.63 15.03 -16.42
N VAL A 159 -27.33 14.24 -17.22
CA VAL A 159 -28.35 14.74 -18.14
C VAL A 159 -29.53 15.36 -17.38
N ASN A 160 -29.97 14.70 -16.30
CA ASN A 160 -31.06 15.22 -15.47
C ASN A 160 -30.71 16.54 -14.76
N ASP A 161 -29.43 16.64 -14.34
CA ASP A 161 -28.87 17.84 -13.70
C ASP A 161 -28.52 18.95 -14.72
N GLY A 162 -28.56 18.66 -16.03
CA GLY A 162 -28.12 19.58 -17.09
C GLY A 162 -26.63 19.87 -17.12
N VAL A 163 -25.80 18.94 -16.65
CA VAL A 163 -24.33 19.10 -16.60
C VAL A 163 -23.63 18.28 -17.68
N THR A 164 -22.49 18.77 -18.15
CA THR A 164 -21.75 18.19 -19.27
C THR A 164 -20.87 16.99 -18.89
N GLY A 165 -20.84 16.61 -17.65
CA GLY A 165 -20.02 15.53 -17.09
C GLY A 165 -19.43 15.93 -15.75
N LYS A 166 -18.99 14.96 -14.97
CA LYS A 166 -18.40 15.18 -13.65
C LYS A 166 -17.10 14.39 -13.55
N ALA A 167 -16.08 15.02 -12.98
CA ALA A 167 -14.80 14.36 -12.68
C ALA A 167 -14.25 14.86 -11.36
N SER A 168 -13.61 13.98 -10.61
CA SER A 168 -12.77 14.35 -9.47
C SER A 168 -11.43 13.65 -9.54
N ARG A 169 -10.40 14.31 -8.98
CA ARG A 169 -9.09 13.74 -8.73
C ARG A 169 -8.62 14.15 -7.36
N ASP A 170 -8.26 13.15 -6.56
CA ASP A 170 -7.75 13.35 -5.22
C ASP A 170 -6.35 12.72 -5.12
N PHE A 171 -5.47 13.40 -4.41
CA PHE A 171 -4.11 12.94 -4.15
C PHE A 171 -3.84 12.98 -2.65
N ASP A 172 -3.53 11.82 -2.08
CA ASP A 172 -3.13 11.69 -0.69
C ASP A 172 -1.67 11.21 -0.64
N LYS A 173 -0.84 11.90 0.13
CA LYS A 173 0.53 11.49 0.42
C LYS A 173 0.73 11.34 1.91
N SER A 174 1.24 10.19 2.32
CA SER A 174 1.65 9.92 3.69
C SER A 174 3.09 9.45 3.71
N THR A 175 3.90 10.02 4.59
CA THR A 175 5.30 9.64 4.77
C THR A 175 5.57 9.52 6.26
N THR A 176 6.07 8.35 6.68
CA THR A 176 6.51 8.08 8.04
C THR A 176 8.01 7.77 8.01
N ASN A 177 8.79 8.48 8.81
CA ASN A 177 10.22 8.27 8.96
C ASN A 177 10.51 7.83 10.38
N ASN A 178 11.34 6.79 10.54
CA ASN A 178 11.73 6.32 11.85
C ASN A 178 13.26 6.28 11.96
N LEU A 179 13.77 6.69 13.10
CA LEU A 179 15.14 6.50 13.53
C LEU A 179 15.12 5.71 14.82
N GLU A 180 15.86 4.61 14.85
CA GLU A 180 16.00 3.78 16.05
C GLU A 180 17.48 3.53 16.33
N TRP A 181 17.89 3.74 17.57
CA TRP A 181 19.18 3.34 18.08
C TRP A 181 18.99 2.37 19.25
N VAL A 182 19.68 1.24 19.20
CA VAL A 182 19.63 0.21 20.24
C VAL A 182 21.03 -0.31 20.53
N THR A 183 21.38 -0.39 21.80
CA THR A 183 22.59 -1.06 22.25
C THR A 183 22.22 -2.21 23.17
N ASN A 184 22.69 -3.39 22.82
CA ASN A 184 22.48 -4.63 23.53
C ASN A 184 23.79 -5.09 24.19
N PHE A 185 23.70 -5.41 25.46
CA PHE A 185 24.75 -6.04 26.24
C PHE A 185 24.29 -7.41 26.71
N SER A 186 25.12 -8.44 26.58
CA SER A 186 24.88 -9.72 27.21
C SER A 186 26.18 -10.34 27.67
N THR A 187 26.15 -11.00 28.82
CA THR A 187 27.28 -11.76 29.34
C THR A 187 26.79 -12.95 30.14
N ARG A 188 27.65 -13.95 30.27
CA ARG A 188 27.42 -15.11 31.12
C ARG A 188 28.49 -15.19 32.19
N ILE A 189 28.05 -15.17 33.44
CA ILE A 189 28.89 -15.30 34.61
C ILE A 189 28.45 -16.56 35.37
N LYS A 190 29.27 -17.62 35.27
CA LYS A 190 28.93 -18.95 35.80
C LYS A 190 27.58 -19.44 35.27
N ASN A 191 26.61 -19.64 36.16
CA ASN A 191 25.27 -20.10 35.81
C ASN A 191 24.26 -18.95 35.55
N HIS A 192 24.70 -17.70 35.66
CA HIS A 192 23.85 -16.53 35.46
C HIS A 192 24.07 -15.88 34.11
N GLN A 193 23.00 -15.65 33.36
CA GLN A 193 23.02 -14.86 32.14
C GLN A 193 22.43 -13.48 32.41
N ILE A 194 23.23 -12.45 32.18
CA ILE A 194 22.84 -11.04 32.35
C ILE A 194 22.63 -10.47 30.96
N ARG A 195 21.52 -9.79 30.75
CA ARG A 195 21.19 -9.04 29.51
C ARG A 195 20.74 -7.65 29.92
N ALA A 196 21.20 -6.66 29.17
CA ALA A 196 20.76 -5.28 29.30
C ALA A 196 20.57 -4.68 27.90
N MET A 197 19.62 -3.81 27.77
CA MET A 197 19.33 -3.08 26.52
C MET A 197 19.06 -1.62 26.87
N VAL A 198 19.60 -0.73 26.04
CA VAL A 198 19.27 0.68 26.02
C VAL A 198 18.96 1.09 24.61
N GLY A 199 17.97 1.93 24.40
CA GLY A 199 17.58 2.37 23.08
C GLY A 199 16.86 3.71 23.10
N TYR A 200 16.82 4.33 21.93
CA TYR A 200 16.10 5.56 21.63
C TYR A 200 15.42 5.40 20.28
N SER A 201 14.19 5.85 20.16
CA SER A 201 13.45 5.89 18.91
C SER A 201 12.82 7.27 18.71
N TYR A 202 12.79 7.69 17.44
CA TYR A 202 12.15 8.91 16.97
C TYR A 202 11.34 8.58 15.71
N ASN A 203 10.06 9.03 15.69
CA ASN A 203 9.11 8.87 14.59
C ASN A 203 8.69 10.21 14.03
#